data_ffc4be9a08e6bbdbff38723c3a263334
#
_entry.id   ffc4be9a08e6bbdbff38723c3a263334
#
_cell.length_a   1.000
_cell.length_b   1.000
_cell.length_c   1.000
_cell.angle_alpha   90.00
_cell.angle_beta   90.00
_cell.angle_gamma   90.00
#
_symmetry.space_group_name_H-M   'P 1'
#
loop_
_entity.id
_entity.type
_entity.pdbx_description
1 polymer ?
#
loop_
_entity_poly.entity_id
_entity_poly.type
_entity_poly.pdbx_seq_one_letter_code
_entity_poly.pdbx_strand_id
1 'polypeptide(L)'
;MAEQSTPETSSPGAPAEGAPPQGGVSQKAAPKGASSENAPPREAVSQEASSKSVISRRRLLGTAGATGLALGAAGGAAGYAAAPSADRTALLSSLGADEVMFHGKHQPGITTALQARGHLVAFDLSAGAGRKEAAALLRRWSTTAQRLMAGEASASADTDVARDSGPSSLTVTFGFGHSFFARTGLEKQRPIALDPLPDFSSDHLDKARSNGDLWVQIGSNDALVAFHALRAIQQDAGRAAKVRWQMNGFNRSPGATSQPMTARNLMGQIDGTRNPKPSEPDFDRRIFVPDAGDPSWMTGGSYAVVRRIRMLLDDWEQLSLKAQEDVIGRRKATGAPLSGGTETTEMDLEKTDADGGLVVPINAHSRITRPDENGGAAMLRRPFSFHDGIDSDGVPDAGLLFVCWQADPLRGFVPVQRKLDRGDALSTFIRHESSGLFAVPGGAAEGEYVGQKLLEG
;
A
#
# COMPACT_ATOMS: atom_id res chain seq x y z
N MET A 1 -41.73 1.52 56.44
CA MET A 1 -40.94 2.12 57.52
C MET A 1 -39.77 2.73 56.80
N ALA A 2 -39.92 3.95 56.50
CA ALA A 2 -39.46 5.17 57.15
C ALA A 2 -38.03 5.48 56.61
N GLU A 3 -37.81 6.43 55.88
CA GLU A 3 -37.89 7.92 55.85
C GLU A 3 -36.48 8.42 55.53
N GLN A 4 -36.32 9.11 54.40
CA GLN A 4 -36.15 10.58 54.29
C GLN A 4 -34.82 11.13 54.85
N SER A 5 -33.98 11.77 54.05
CA SER A 5 -33.95 13.23 53.90
C SER A 5 -32.78 13.69 53.02
N THR A 6 -33.06 14.49 52.02
CA THR A 6 -32.19 15.58 51.49
C THR A 6 -32.31 16.81 52.39
N PRO A 7 -31.34 17.78 52.36
CA PRO A 7 -31.47 19.00 51.57
C PRO A 7 -30.10 19.49 50.97
N GLU A 8 -30.09 20.03 49.78
CA GLU A 8 -30.21 21.44 49.33
C GLU A 8 -29.17 22.47 49.78
N THR A 9 -28.65 23.11 48.74
CA THR A 9 -28.25 24.53 48.46
C THR A 9 -26.80 24.83 48.76
N SER A 10 -26.04 25.50 47.87
CA SER A 10 -26.20 26.77 47.22
C SER A 10 -24.99 27.10 46.32
N SER A 11 -25.21 27.56 45.12
CA SER A 11 -24.30 28.48 44.41
C SER A 11 -24.46 29.92 45.04
N PRO A 12 -23.49 30.85 44.93
CA PRO A 12 -23.28 31.58 43.69
C PRO A 12 -21.85 32.18 43.48
N GLY A 13 -21.58 32.72 42.28
CA GLY A 13 -20.67 33.84 42.12
C GLY A 13 -19.69 33.82 40.97
N ALA A 14 -20.09 34.26 39.79
CA ALA A 14 -19.21 34.97 38.88
C ALA A 14 -19.17 36.44 39.27
N PRO A 15 -18.05 37.17 39.00
CA PRO A 15 -18.12 38.08 37.85
C PRO A 15 -16.77 38.31 37.10
N ALA A 16 -16.94 38.62 35.83
CA ALA A 16 -16.61 39.82 35.08
C ALA A 16 -15.19 39.96 34.50
N GLU A 17 -15.20 39.95 33.19
CA GLU A 17 -14.61 40.88 32.20
C GLU A 17 -13.27 41.58 32.52
N GLY A 18 -12.36 41.50 31.56
CA GLY A 18 -11.26 42.42 31.38
C GLY A 18 -10.65 42.24 29.98
N ALA A 19 -11.05 43.11 29.07
CA ALA A 19 -10.54 43.20 27.69
C ALA A 19 -9.20 43.94 27.62
N PRO A 20 -8.49 43.95 26.48
CA PRO A 20 -7.03 44.11 26.34
C PRO A 20 -6.62 45.56 26.10
N PRO A 21 -5.32 45.89 26.14
CA PRO A 21 -4.85 47.11 25.50
C PRO A 21 -4.16 46.85 24.17
N GLN A 22 -4.60 47.64 23.20
CA GLN A 22 -3.94 47.92 21.92
C GLN A 22 -2.76 48.90 22.14
N GLY A 23 -1.78 48.83 21.29
CA GLY A 23 -0.77 49.82 21.00
C GLY A 23 0.55 49.16 20.61
N GLY A 24 1.23 49.51 19.55
CA GLY A 24 1.22 50.61 18.65
C GLY A 24 2.31 50.36 17.61
N VAL A 25 2.03 50.78 16.43
CA VAL A 25 2.90 50.79 15.24
C VAL A 25 4.19 51.56 15.46
N SER A 26 5.34 51.04 14.99
CA SER A 26 6.46 51.89 14.62
C SER A 26 7.23 51.28 13.44
N GLN A 27 7.05 51.93 12.31
CA GLN A 27 7.92 51.82 11.13
C GLN A 27 9.26 52.48 11.44
N LYS A 28 10.37 51.86 11.01
CA LYS A 28 11.60 52.58 10.70
C LYS A 28 12.35 51.98 9.54
N ALA A 29 12.49 52.81 8.57
CA ALA A 29 13.22 52.91 7.34
C ALA A 29 14.57 52.19 7.18
N ALA A 30 14.78 51.80 5.94
CA ALA A 30 16.09 51.40 5.36
C ALA A 30 17.06 52.60 5.22
N PRO A 31 18.37 52.31 5.09
CA PRO A 31 19.22 53.20 4.31
C PRO A 31 19.77 52.51 3.06
N LYS A 32 19.80 53.34 2.00
CA LYS A 32 20.46 53.12 0.72
C LYS A 32 21.95 53.40 0.83
N GLY A 33 22.72 52.69 -0.01
CA GLY A 33 23.84 53.25 -0.73
C GLY A 33 25.23 52.76 -0.32
N ALA A 34 25.96 52.09 -1.23
CA ALA A 34 27.09 52.63 -1.94
C ALA A 34 27.85 51.54 -2.71
N SER A 35 28.15 51.89 -3.90
CA SER A 35 28.96 51.28 -4.97
C SER A 35 30.43 51.15 -4.64
N SER A 36 31.08 50.17 -5.24
CA SER A 36 32.18 50.28 -6.19
C SER A 36 33.20 49.15 -6.07
N GLU A 37 33.48 48.55 -7.23
CA GLU A 37 34.79 48.28 -7.85
C GLU A 37 35.79 47.39 -7.15
N ASN A 38 36.04 46.21 -7.75
CA ASN A 38 37.35 45.92 -8.40
C ASN A 38 37.40 44.42 -8.83
N ALA A 39 37.47 44.23 -10.14
CA ALA A 39 37.90 42.99 -10.77
C ALA A 39 39.38 43.08 -11.16
N PRO A 40 40.20 42.03 -11.00
CA PRO A 40 41.46 41.89 -11.71
C PRO A 40 41.36 40.94 -12.91
N PRO A 41 42.35 40.97 -13.83
CA PRO A 41 42.15 40.66 -15.26
C PRO A 41 42.35 39.19 -15.62
N ARG A 42 41.75 38.84 -16.78
CA ARG A 42 41.85 37.53 -17.44
C ARG A 42 43.21 37.38 -18.11
N GLU A 43 43.92 36.30 -17.85
CA GLU A 43 44.94 35.74 -18.71
C GLU A 43 44.35 34.77 -19.73
N ALA A 44 44.70 34.96 -20.97
CA ALA A 44 44.31 34.10 -22.07
C ALA A 44 45.31 32.94 -22.17
N VAL A 45 44.79 31.72 -22.18
CA VAL A 45 45.52 30.55 -22.65
C VAL A 45 44.71 29.90 -23.78
N SER A 46 45.31 30.01 -24.95
CA SER A 46 44.90 29.31 -26.17
C SER A 46 45.17 27.82 -26.04
N GLN A 47 44.16 26.99 -26.31
CA GLN A 47 44.40 25.61 -26.73
C GLN A 47 43.36 25.09 -27.70
N GLU A 48 43.87 24.34 -28.58
CA GLU A 48 43.50 23.82 -29.88
C GLU A 48 42.14 23.07 -29.94
N ALA A 49 41.58 23.18 -31.12
CA ALA A 49 40.36 22.55 -31.57
C ALA A 49 40.46 21.01 -31.64
N SER A 50 39.54 20.34 -30.96
CA SER A 50 39.12 18.98 -31.33
C SER A 50 37.63 19.03 -31.61
N SER A 51 37.29 18.90 -32.88
CA SER A 51 35.93 18.91 -33.40
C SER A 51 35.18 17.64 -32.99
N LYS A 52 34.28 17.74 -32.02
CA LYS A 52 33.15 16.79 -31.85
C LYS A 52 31.88 17.52 -32.25
N SER A 53 31.30 17.10 -33.36
CA SER A 53 30.03 17.58 -33.88
C SER A 53 28.91 17.37 -32.87
N VAL A 54 28.47 18.45 -32.22
CA VAL A 54 27.24 18.48 -31.44
C VAL A 54 26.09 18.68 -32.41
N ILE A 55 25.33 17.65 -32.68
CA ILE A 55 24.07 17.74 -33.44
C ILE A 55 23.08 18.54 -32.60
N SER A 56 22.81 19.76 -33.03
CA SER A 56 21.85 20.66 -32.40
C SER A 56 20.46 20.10 -32.52
N ARG A 57 19.74 19.98 -31.38
CA ARG A 57 18.32 19.55 -31.28
C ARG A 57 17.35 20.34 -32.18
N ARG A 58 17.75 21.51 -32.68
CA ARG A 58 16.97 22.33 -33.62
C ARG A 58 16.96 21.80 -35.05
N ARG A 59 17.92 20.95 -35.45
CA ARG A 59 17.94 20.36 -36.80
C ARG A 59 17.17 19.06 -36.92
N LEU A 60 16.89 18.39 -35.81
CA LEU A 60 16.09 17.16 -35.82
C LEU A 60 14.58 17.42 -35.95
N LEU A 61 14.11 18.62 -35.60
CA LEU A 61 12.69 19.01 -35.70
C LEU A 61 12.33 19.64 -37.06
N GLY A 62 13.30 19.91 -37.92
CA GLY A 62 13.07 20.59 -39.21
C GLY A 62 12.80 19.65 -40.40
N THR A 63 13.07 18.34 -40.29
CA THR A 63 12.92 17.40 -41.42
C THR A 63 11.74 16.43 -41.27
N ALA A 64 11.08 16.38 -40.07
CA ALA A 64 9.86 15.59 -39.89
C ALA A 64 8.57 16.40 -40.10
N GLY A 65 8.65 17.71 -40.31
CA GLY A 65 7.51 18.62 -40.35
C GLY A 65 6.88 18.90 -41.72
N ALA A 66 7.52 18.49 -42.83
CA ALA A 66 7.11 18.94 -44.16
C ALA A 66 6.28 17.91 -44.95
N THR A 67 6.17 16.66 -44.52
CA THR A 67 5.38 15.62 -45.22
C THR A 67 4.12 15.14 -44.44
N GLY A 68 3.92 15.63 -43.20
CA GLY A 68 2.81 15.22 -42.38
C GLY A 68 1.55 16.13 -42.38
N LEU A 69 1.66 17.37 -42.91
CA LEU A 69 0.59 18.37 -42.82
C LEU A 69 -0.39 18.45 -44.00
N ALA A 70 -0.19 17.68 -45.05
CA ALA A 70 -1.10 17.70 -46.21
C ALA A 70 -2.16 16.56 -46.20
N LEU A 71 -2.10 15.59 -45.30
CA LEU A 71 -3.07 14.49 -45.19
C LEU A 71 -3.86 14.46 -43.86
N GLY A 72 -3.60 15.39 -42.96
CA GLY A 72 -4.13 15.40 -41.62
C GLY A 72 -5.46 16.11 -41.39
N ALA A 73 -5.96 16.93 -42.35
CA ALA A 73 -7.10 17.80 -42.12
C ALA A 73 -8.47 17.24 -42.61
N ALA A 74 -8.48 16.17 -43.39
CA ALA A 74 -9.74 15.59 -43.90
C ALA A 74 -10.03 14.16 -43.40
N GLY A 75 -9.13 13.52 -42.68
CA GLY A 75 -9.28 12.14 -42.17
C GLY A 75 -9.47 12.00 -40.66
N GLY A 76 -9.30 13.09 -39.90
CA GLY A 76 -9.20 13.01 -38.46
C GLY A 76 -10.50 12.74 -37.66
N ALA A 77 -11.67 12.98 -38.27
CA ALA A 77 -12.93 12.80 -37.57
C ALA A 77 -13.65 11.48 -37.90
N ALA A 78 -13.29 10.82 -39.02
CA ALA A 78 -13.95 9.58 -39.45
C ALA A 78 -13.11 8.31 -39.12
N GLY A 79 -11.83 8.45 -38.82
CA GLY A 79 -10.94 7.31 -38.54
C GLY A 79 -11.00 6.79 -37.09
N TYR A 80 -11.45 7.62 -36.14
CA TYR A 80 -11.47 7.24 -34.73
C TYR A 80 -12.61 6.29 -34.36
N ALA A 81 -13.64 6.16 -35.20
CA ALA A 81 -14.82 5.38 -34.90
C ALA A 81 -14.81 3.93 -35.46
N ALA A 82 -13.75 3.52 -36.16
CA ALA A 82 -13.76 2.25 -36.91
C ALA A 82 -12.49 1.39 -36.79
N ALA A 83 -11.59 1.67 -35.81
CA ALA A 83 -10.45 0.78 -35.58
C ALA A 83 -10.93 -0.47 -34.80
N PRO A 84 -10.69 -1.70 -35.26
CA PRO A 84 -10.98 -2.91 -34.50
C PRO A 84 -10.19 -2.92 -33.20
N SER A 85 -10.77 -3.47 -32.12
CA SER A 85 -10.20 -3.55 -30.78
C SER A 85 -8.79 -4.20 -30.72
N ALA A 86 -8.44 -5.01 -31.71
CA ALA A 86 -7.13 -5.67 -31.82
C ALA A 86 -5.98 -4.69 -32.11
N ASP A 87 -6.23 -3.58 -32.81
CA ASP A 87 -5.17 -2.61 -33.16
C ASP A 87 -4.82 -1.63 -32.02
N ARG A 88 -5.71 -1.48 -31.03
CA ARG A 88 -5.47 -0.59 -29.88
C ARG A 88 -4.36 -1.10 -28.95
N THR A 89 -4.33 -2.43 -28.73
CA THR A 89 -3.32 -3.05 -27.85
C THR A 89 -1.91 -2.90 -28.38
N ALA A 90 -1.74 -2.85 -29.72
CA ALA A 90 -0.45 -2.67 -30.37
C ALA A 90 0.17 -1.26 -30.14
N LEU A 91 -0.64 -0.28 -29.73
CA LEU A 91 -0.18 1.09 -29.43
C LEU A 91 0.17 1.31 -27.95
N LEU A 92 -0.17 0.33 -27.07
CA LEU A 92 0.13 0.45 -25.64
C LEU A 92 1.63 0.28 -25.40
N SER A 93 2.13 1.02 -24.41
CA SER A 93 3.46 0.73 -23.85
C SER A 93 3.47 -0.66 -23.22
N SER A 94 4.65 -1.27 -23.05
CA SER A 94 4.80 -2.55 -22.37
C SER A 94 4.13 -2.57 -20.98
N LEU A 95 4.16 -1.43 -20.27
CA LEU A 95 3.52 -1.27 -18.98
C LEU A 95 2.00 -1.31 -19.06
N GLY A 96 1.41 -0.64 -20.05
CA GLY A 96 -0.04 -0.62 -20.26
C GLY A 96 -0.57 -1.97 -20.74
N ALA A 97 0.22 -2.70 -21.52
CA ALA A 97 -0.14 -4.01 -22.08
C ALA A 97 0.09 -5.19 -21.11
N ASP A 98 0.74 -4.95 -19.96
CA ASP A 98 1.06 -6.02 -19.01
C ASP A 98 -0.19 -6.55 -18.32
N GLU A 99 -0.50 -7.81 -18.60
CA GLU A 99 -1.69 -8.53 -18.12
C GLU A 99 -1.31 -9.50 -17.00
N VAL A 100 -2.16 -9.59 -15.97
CA VAL A 100 -2.10 -10.62 -14.94
C VAL A 100 -3.32 -11.51 -15.06
N MET A 101 -3.11 -12.82 -15.21
CA MET A 101 -4.20 -13.78 -15.36
C MET A 101 -5.07 -13.83 -14.11
N PHE A 102 -6.40 -13.82 -14.31
CA PHE A 102 -7.36 -13.95 -13.20
C PHE A 102 -7.41 -15.37 -12.64
N HIS A 103 -7.42 -16.37 -13.52
CA HIS A 103 -7.49 -17.79 -13.15
C HIS A 103 -6.12 -18.34 -12.76
N GLY A 104 -6.08 -19.26 -11.80
CA GLY A 104 -4.84 -19.91 -11.38
C GLY A 104 -4.97 -20.62 -10.04
N LYS A 105 -3.87 -21.23 -9.57
CA LYS A 105 -3.81 -21.91 -8.27
C LYS A 105 -4.02 -20.95 -7.11
N HIS A 106 -3.49 -19.74 -7.23
CA HIS A 106 -3.56 -18.66 -6.24
C HIS A 106 -4.25 -17.46 -6.83
N GLN A 107 -4.90 -16.65 -6.00
CA GLN A 107 -5.46 -15.39 -6.49
C GLN A 107 -4.35 -14.42 -6.92
N PRO A 108 -4.57 -13.65 -8.00
CA PRO A 108 -3.68 -12.56 -8.40
C PRO A 108 -3.61 -11.50 -7.29
N GLY A 109 -2.50 -10.75 -7.24
CA GLY A 109 -2.27 -9.72 -6.21
C GLY A 109 -1.57 -10.22 -4.96
N ILE A 110 -1.39 -11.54 -4.75
CA ILE A 110 -0.64 -12.09 -3.62
C ILE A 110 0.87 -12.06 -3.90
N THR A 111 1.30 -12.65 -5.00
CA THR A 111 2.72 -12.74 -5.42
C THR A 111 3.08 -11.84 -6.59
N THR A 112 2.11 -11.15 -7.18
CA THR A 112 2.34 -10.18 -8.26
C THR A 112 3.35 -9.12 -7.82
N ALA A 113 4.22 -8.66 -8.71
CA ALA A 113 5.15 -7.57 -8.41
C ALA A 113 4.42 -6.36 -7.81
N LEU A 114 5.11 -5.54 -6.99
CA LEU A 114 4.52 -4.34 -6.40
C LEU A 114 4.01 -3.40 -7.49
N GLN A 115 2.74 -3.06 -7.40
CA GLN A 115 2.07 -2.15 -8.33
C GLN A 115 2.11 -0.72 -7.81
N ALA A 116 2.04 0.24 -8.74
CA ALA A 116 2.15 1.67 -8.43
C ALA A 116 0.97 2.22 -7.64
N ARG A 117 -0.22 1.62 -7.79
CA ARG A 117 -1.47 2.05 -7.13
C ARG A 117 -2.15 0.87 -6.47
N GLY A 118 -2.77 1.13 -5.32
CA GLY A 118 -3.55 0.14 -4.59
C GLY A 118 -4.80 0.73 -3.95
N HIS A 119 -5.88 -0.03 -3.98
CA HIS A 119 -7.08 0.25 -3.18
C HIS A 119 -7.37 -0.96 -2.32
N LEU A 120 -7.55 -0.73 -1.02
CA LEU A 120 -7.98 -1.72 -0.05
C LEU A 120 -9.38 -1.34 0.41
N VAL A 121 -10.34 -2.23 0.23
CA VAL A 121 -11.74 -1.94 0.50
C VAL A 121 -12.37 -3.08 1.29
N ALA A 122 -12.99 -2.78 2.40
CA ALA A 122 -13.84 -3.75 3.10
C ALA A 122 -15.32 -3.42 2.91
N PHE A 123 -16.12 -4.47 2.93
CA PHE A 123 -17.57 -4.38 2.79
C PHE A 123 -18.23 -5.14 3.92
N ASP A 124 -19.38 -4.63 4.37
CA ASP A 124 -20.32 -5.36 5.21
C ASP A 124 -21.49 -5.83 4.35
N LEU A 125 -21.87 -7.09 4.50
CA LEU A 125 -23.08 -7.62 3.89
C LEU A 125 -24.30 -6.86 4.40
N SER A 126 -25.22 -6.52 3.51
CA SER A 126 -26.43 -5.81 3.86
C SER A 126 -27.31 -6.65 4.77
N ALA A 127 -28.18 -6.01 5.56
CA ALA A 127 -29.15 -6.71 6.40
C ALA A 127 -30.02 -7.66 5.55
N GLY A 128 -30.09 -8.93 5.96
CA GLY A 128 -30.79 -9.98 5.23
C GLY A 128 -30.02 -10.62 4.07
N ALA A 129 -28.83 -10.13 3.72
CA ALA A 129 -27.96 -10.84 2.79
C ALA A 129 -27.30 -12.03 3.48
N GLY A 130 -27.51 -13.22 2.92
CA GLY A 130 -26.94 -14.46 3.40
C GLY A 130 -26.01 -15.13 2.38
N ARG A 131 -25.83 -16.45 2.53
CA ARG A 131 -24.97 -17.27 1.66
C ARG A 131 -25.30 -17.12 0.16
N LYS A 132 -26.59 -17.10 -0.21
CA LYS A 132 -27.06 -17.01 -1.60
C LYS A 132 -26.67 -15.65 -2.22
N GLU A 133 -26.92 -14.56 -1.49
CA GLU A 133 -26.59 -13.20 -1.95
C GLU A 133 -25.07 -13.01 -2.03
N ALA A 134 -24.32 -13.56 -1.07
CA ALA A 134 -22.85 -13.56 -1.09
C ALA A 134 -22.31 -14.33 -2.30
N ALA A 135 -22.84 -15.52 -2.60
CA ALA A 135 -22.45 -16.30 -3.79
C ALA A 135 -22.72 -15.53 -5.10
N ALA A 136 -23.92 -14.93 -5.20
CA ALA A 136 -24.27 -14.11 -6.36
C ALA A 136 -23.35 -12.87 -6.52
N LEU A 137 -22.96 -12.26 -5.40
CA LEU A 137 -22.03 -11.13 -5.37
C LEU A 137 -20.63 -11.55 -5.85
N LEU A 138 -20.06 -12.61 -5.24
CA LEU A 138 -18.71 -13.10 -5.61
C LEU A 138 -18.65 -13.57 -7.07
N ARG A 139 -19.73 -14.12 -7.60
CA ARG A 139 -19.81 -14.49 -9.03
C ARG A 139 -19.74 -13.24 -9.91
N ARG A 140 -20.51 -12.19 -9.62
CA ARG A 140 -20.44 -10.92 -10.35
C ARG A 140 -19.05 -10.30 -10.24
N TRP A 141 -18.50 -10.18 -9.03
CA TRP A 141 -17.16 -9.62 -8.80
C TRP A 141 -16.07 -10.39 -9.55
N SER A 142 -16.13 -11.73 -9.55
CA SER A 142 -15.17 -12.55 -10.32
C SER A 142 -15.27 -12.32 -11.82
N THR A 143 -16.49 -12.24 -12.36
CA THR A 143 -16.70 -11.93 -13.79
C THR A 143 -16.16 -10.55 -14.15
N THR A 144 -16.45 -9.55 -13.33
CA THR A 144 -15.96 -8.18 -13.54
C THR A 144 -14.45 -8.11 -13.43
N ALA A 145 -13.87 -8.73 -12.40
CA ALA A 145 -12.41 -8.76 -12.20
C ALA A 145 -11.71 -9.45 -13.39
N GLN A 146 -12.19 -10.60 -13.84
CA GLN A 146 -11.63 -11.32 -14.99
C GLN A 146 -11.58 -10.44 -16.23
N ARG A 147 -12.68 -9.77 -16.57
CA ARG A 147 -12.76 -8.91 -17.75
C ARG A 147 -11.84 -7.70 -17.66
N LEU A 148 -11.87 -6.99 -16.53
CA LEU A 148 -11.04 -5.82 -16.32
C LEU A 148 -9.55 -6.15 -16.30
N MET A 149 -9.16 -7.29 -15.72
CA MET A 149 -7.78 -7.76 -15.70
C MET A 149 -7.26 -8.15 -17.10
N ALA A 150 -8.15 -8.57 -17.99
CA ALA A 150 -7.84 -8.78 -19.41
C ALA A 150 -7.88 -7.47 -20.25
N GLY A 151 -8.10 -6.32 -19.62
CA GLY A 151 -8.21 -5.03 -20.33
C GLY A 151 -9.54 -4.85 -21.09
N GLU A 152 -10.55 -5.67 -20.78
CA GLU A 152 -11.87 -5.56 -21.37
C GLU A 152 -12.77 -4.59 -20.58
N ALA A 153 -13.79 -4.05 -21.25
CA ALA A 153 -14.80 -3.22 -20.59
C ALA A 153 -15.57 -4.00 -19.51
N SER A 154 -15.97 -3.34 -18.42
CA SER A 154 -16.86 -3.89 -17.41
C SER A 154 -18.19 -4.35 -18.04
N ALA A 155 -18.79 -5.42 -17.50
CA ALA A 155 -20.11 -5.89 -17.95
C ALA A 155 -21.25 -4.98 -17.45
N SER A 156 -21.07 -4.32 -16.32
CA SER A 156 -21.96 -3.27 -15.79
C SER A 156 -21.61 -1.93 -16.43
N ALA A 157 -22.54 -0.98 -16.45
CA ALA A 157 -22.39 0.31 -17.12
C ALA A 157 -20.96 0.89 -16.99
N ASP A 158 -20.18 0.71 -18.06
CA ASP A 158 -18.80 1.20 -18.11
C ASP A 158 -18.80 2.73 -18.08
N THR A 159 -18.00 3.29 -17.22
CA THR A 159 -17.86 4.76 -17.09
C THR A 159 -16.87 5.33 -18.08
N ASP A 160 -16.29 4.52 -18.96
CA ASP A 160 -15.26 4.89 -19.94
C ASP A 160 -13.98 5.52 -19.34
N VAL A 161 -13.82 5.50 -18.03
CA VAL A 161 -12.65 6.12 -17.35
C VAL A 161 -11.34 5.48 -17.78
N ALA A 162 -11.34 4.19 -18.05
CA ALA A 162 -10.16 3.43 -18.50
C ALA A 162 -10.28 2.97 -19.97
N ARG A 163 -11.14 3.60 -20.79
CA ARG A 163 -11.50 3.14 -22.15
C ARG A 163 -10.30 2.88 -23.06
N ASP A 164 -9.30 3.74 -23.02
CA ASP A 164 -8.14 3.66 -23.90
C ASP A 164 -6.89 3.13 -23.18
N SER A 165 -7.09 2.58 -21.97
CA SER A 165 -6.05 1.93 -21.18
C SER A 165 -6.06 0.42 -21.42
N GLY A 166 -4.87 -0.20 -21.37
CA GLY A 166 -4.77 -1.66 -21.28
C GLY A 166 -4.90 -2.16 -19.85
N PRO A 167 -4.65 -3.44 -19.60
CA PRO A 167 -4.77 -4.07 -18.29
C PRO A 167 -3.83 -3.49 -17.22
N SER A 168 -2.68 -2.96 -17.58
CA SER A 168 -1.73 -2.23 -16.71
C SER A 168 -1.40 -2.99 -15.41
N SER A 169 -1.15 -4.30 -15.52
CA SER A 169 -0.92 -5.23 -14.40
C SER A 169 -2.06 -5.21 -13.36
N LEU A 170 -3.31 -4.96 -13.76
CA LEU A 170 -4.44 -4.96 -12.83
C LEU A 170 -4.57 -6.30 -12.13
N THR A 171 -4.79 -6.25 -10.82
CA THR A 171 -5.16 -7.42 -10.00
C THR A 171 -6.32 -7.07 -9.10
N VAL A 172 -7.23 -8.02 -8.91
CA VAL A 172 -8.32 -7.95 -7.94
C VAL A 172 -8.29 -9.22 -7.11
N THR A 173 -8.14 -9.06 -5.79
CA THR A 173 -8.03 -10.16 -4.82
C THR A 173 -9.18 -10.07 -3.84
N PHE A 174 -9.85 -11.18 -3.52
CA PHE A 174 -11.01 -11.25 -2.64
C PHE A 174 -10.69 -12.03 -1.36
N GLY A 175 -11.15 -11.52 -0.21
CA GLY A 175 -11.00 -12.18 1.08
C GLY A 175 -12.28 -12.13 1.91
N PHE A 176 -12.40 -13.08 2.85
CA PHE A 176 -13.50 -13.22 3.78
C PHE A 176 -13.04 -12.89 5.21
N GLY A 177 -13.74 -11.96 5.86
CA GLY A 177 -13.48 -11.63 7.25
C GLY A 177 -14.21 -12.57 8.21
N HIS A 178 -13.83 -12.51 9.48
CA HIS A 178 -14.40 -13.37 10.52
C HIS A 178 -15.95 -13.30 10.59
N SER A 179 -16.52 -12.10 10.51
CA SER A 179 -17.98 -11.88 10.63
C SER A 179 -18.77 -12.40 9.41
N PHE A 180 -18.13 -12.58 8.26
CA PHE A 180 -18.76 -13.15 7.06
C PHE A 180 -19.41 -14.51 7.35
N PHE A 181 -18.77 -15.36 8.12
CA PHE A 181 -19.22 -16.72 8.38
C PHE A 181 -20.51 -16.75 9.19
N ALA A 182 -20.63 -15.88 10.19
CA ALA A 182 -21.90 -15.74 10.95
C ALA A 182 -23.02 -15.15 10.09
N ARG A 183 -22.69 -14.18 9.21
CA ARG A 183 -23.65 -13.56 8.29
C ARG A 183 -24.23 -14.54 7.27
N THR A 184 -23.42 -15.51 6.85
CA THR A 184 -23.79 -16.48 5.81
C THR A 184 -24.22 -17.85 6.33
N GLY A 185 -24.19 -18.09 7.66
CA GLY A 185 -24.49 -19.39 8.27
C GLY A 185 -23.42 -20.44 7.99
N LEU A 186 -22.16 -20.00 7.78
CA LEU A 186 -21.02 -20.86 7.46
C LEU A 186 -20.00 -20.95 8.60
N GLU A 187 -20.41 -20.74 9.85
CA GLU A 187 -19.51 -20.72 11.02
C GLU A 187 -18.67 -22.00 11.15
N LYS A 188 -19.21 -23.14 10.76
CA LYS A 188 -18.50 -24.43 10.77
C LYS A 188 -17.40 -24.52 9.71
N GLN A 189 -17.43 -23.68 8.70
CA GLN A 189 -16.44 -23.61 7.63
C GLN A 189 -15.38 -22.54 7.91
N ARG A 190 -15.51 -21.78 9.01
CA ARG A 190 -14.54 -20.75 9.36
C ARG A 190 -13.23 -21.40 9.82
N PRO A 191 -12.08 -21.04 9.21
CA PRO A 191 -10.79 -21.52 9.69
C PRO A 191 -10.50 -20.99 11.10
N ILE A 192 -9.87 -21.80 11.94
CA ILE A 192 -9.43 -21.38 13.29
C ILE A 192 -8.45 -20.21 13.19
N ALA A 193 -7.56 -20.24 12.19
CA ALA A 193 -6.58 -19.19 11.96
C ALA A 193 -7.19 -17.81 11.59
N LEU A 194 -8.50 -17.75 11.34
CA LEU A 194 -9.24 -16.51 11.08
C LEU A 194 -9.87 -15.91 12.36
N ASP A 195 -9.66 -16.50 13.52
CA ASP A 195 -10.09 -15.87 14.77
C ASP A 195 -9.43 -14.49 14.91
N PRO A 196 -10.09 -13.54 15.59
CA PRO A 196 -9.57 -12.18 15.72
C PRO A 196 -8.12 -12.17 16.21
N LEU A 197 -7.33 -11.27 15.60
CA LEU A 197 -5.98 -11.06 16.08
C LEU A 197 -5.99 -10.67 17.56
N PRO A 198 -4.98 -11.08 18.34
CA PRO A 198 -4.88 -10.66 19.74
C PRO A 198 -4.72 -9.13 19.82
N ASP A 199 -5.10 -8.57 20.95
CA ASP A 199 -4.83 -7.17 21.26
C ASP A 199 -3.33 -6.94 21.42
N PHE A 200 -2.85 -5.83 20.88
CA PHE A 200 -1.47 -5.36 21.04
C PHE A 200 -1.51 -4.01 21.77
N SER A 201 -0.58 -3.80 22.72
CA SER A 201 -0.60 -2.61 23.59
C SER A 201 -0.31 -1.32 22.82
N SER A 202 0.36 -1.42 21.67
CA SER A 202 0.68 -0.29 20.77
C SER A 202 -0.44 0.06 19.78
N ASP A 203 -1.58 -0.65 19.82
CA ASP A 203 -2.70 -0.44 18.91
C ASP A 203 -3.58 0.74 19.34
N HIS A 204 -3.94 1.59 18.37
CA HIS A 204 -4.87 2.72 18.49
C HIS A 204 -6.00 2.54 17.46
N LEU A 205 -6.64 1.37 17.45
CA LEU A 205 -7.51 0.95 16.35
C LEU A 205 -8.84 1.70 16.31
N ASP A 206 -9.14 2.32 15.18
CA ASP A 206 -10.48 2.74 14.81
C ASP A 206 -11.31 1.53 14.33
N LYS A 207 -12.35 1.19 15.09
CA LYS A 207 -13.25 0.08 14.78
C LYS A 207 -14.02 0.28 13.47
N ALA A 208 -14.31 1.52 13.09
CA ALA A 208 -15.01 1.83 11.84
C ALA A 208 -14.14 1.52 10.61
N ARG A 209 -12.81 1.63 10.77
CA ARG A 209 -11.80 1.38 9.73
C ARG A 209 -11.13 0.00 9.86
N SER A 210 -11.67 -0.89 10.69
CA SER A 210 -11.12 -2.22 10.97
C SER A 210 -12.08 -3.33 10.58
N ASN A 211 -11.54 -4.49 10.20
CA ASN A 211 -12.29 -5.69 9.81
C ASN A 211 -13.31 -5.45 8.67
N GLY A 212 -14.30 -6.30 8.55
CA GLY A 212 -15.38 -6.29 7.55
C GLY A 212 -15.79 -7.71 7.22
N ASP A 213 -16.93 -7.89 6.57
CA ASP A 213 -17.39 -9.22 6.14
C ASP A 213 -16.61 -9.69 4.92
N LEU A 214 -16.38 -8.80 3.96
CA LEU A 214 -15.62 -9.04 2.73
C LEU A 214 -14.51 -8.02 2.59
N TRP A 215 -13.44 -8.40 1.92
CA TRP A 215 -12.33 -7.52 1.60
C TRP A 215 -11.89 -7.68 0.15
N VAL A 216 -11.51 -6.57 -0.47
CA VAL A 216 -11.01 -6.52 -1.84
C VAL A 216 -9.72 -5.72 -1.87
N GLN A 217 -8.65 -6.29 -2.43
CA GLN A 217 -7.45 -5.59 -2.81
C GLN A 217 -7.43 -5.40 -4.32
N ILE A 218 -7.25 -4.17 -4.76
CA ILE A 218 -7.06 -3.81 -6.16
C ILE A 218 -5.67 -3.22 -6.30
N GLY A 219 -4.89 -3.72 -7.24
CA GLY A 219 -3.57 -3.17 -7.58
C GLY A 219 -3.46 -2.94 -9.07
N SER A 220 -2.81 -1.85 -9.50
CA SER A 220 -2.49 -1.57 -10.90
C SER A 220 -1.29 -0.65 -11.02
N ASN A 221 -0.64 -0.64 -12.16
CA ASN A 221 0.40 0.32 -12.50
C ASN A 221 -0.14 1.64 -13.05
N ASP A 222 -1.44 1.68 -13.40
CA ASP A 222 -2.16 2.88 -13.83
C ASP A 222 -3.23 3.28 -12.82
N ALA A 223 -3.32 4.57 -12.50
CA ALA A 223 -4.22 5.08 -11.48
C ALA A 223 -5.69 5.09 -11.93
N LEU A 224 -5.95 5.34 -13.22
CA LEU A 224 -7.31 5.35 -13.75
C LEU A 224 -7.84 3.92 -13.90
N VAL A 225 -7.01 2.97 -14.30
CA VAL A 225 -7.36 1.53 -14.33
C VAL A 225 -7.69 1.02 -12.93
N ALA A 226 -6.85 1.37 -11.92
CA ALA A 226 -7.14 1.00 -10.52
C ALA A 226 -8.45 1.61 -10.02
N PHE A 227 -8.70 2.89 -10.30
CA PHE A 227 -9.94 3.58 -9.91
C PHE A 227 -11.16 3.02 -10.63
N HIS A 228 -11.04 2.74 -11.92
CA HIS A 228 -12.12 2.11 -12.69
C HIS A 228 -12.52 0.75 -12.11
N ALA A 229 -11.53 -0.10 -11.82
CA ALA A 229 -11.79 -1.39 -11.17
C ALA A 229 -12.46 -1.23 -9.81
N LEU A 230 -12.00 -0.28 -8.97
CA LEU A 230 -12.63 0.04 -7.70
C LEU A 230 -14.10 0.40 -7.88
N ARG A 231 -14.42 1.29 -8.82
CA ARG A 231 -15.79 1.71 -9.07
C ARG A 231 -16.68 0.57 -9.57
N ALA A 232 -16.17 -0.26 -10.47
CA ALA A 232 -16.89 -1.44 -10.97
C ALA A 232 -17.22 -2.42 -9.84
N ILE A 233 -16.27 -2.75 -8.98
CA ILE A 233 -16.48 -3.62 -7.80
C ILE A 233 -17.49 -3.01 -6.82
N GLN A 234 -17.44 -1.70 -6.58
CA GLN A 234 -18.41 -0.99 -5.72
C GLN A 234 -19.82 -0.99 -6.33
N GLN A 235 -19.96 -0.78 -7.64
CA GLN A 235 -21.24 -0.83 -8.34
C GLN A 235 -21.84 -2.22 -8.31
N ASP A 236 -21.03 -3.25 -8.54
CA ASP A 236 -21.45 -4.64 -8.49
C ASP A 236 -21.86 -5.10 -7.08
N ALA A 237 -21.35 -4.47 -6.03
CA ALA A 237 -21.83 -4.72 -4.67
C ALA A 237 -23.34 -4.43 -4.54
N GLY A 238 -23.83 -3.39 -5.21
CA GLY A 238 -25.24 -3.06 -5.34
C GLY A 238 -25.95 -3.00 -3.98
N ARG A 239 -27.00 -3.82 -3.83
CA ARG A 239 -27.76 -3.94 -2.58
C ARG A 239 -27.23 -5.07 -1.67
N ALA A 240 -26.30 -5.90 -2.14
CA ALA A 240 -25.83 -7.07 -1.40
C ALA A 240 -24.83 -6.70 -0.30
N ALA A 241 -24.00 -5.68 -0.54
CA ALA A 241 -22.99 -5.24 0.42
C ALA A 241 -22.77 -3.73 0.35
N LYS A 242 -22.27 -3.15 1.45
CA LYS A 242 -21.94 -1.73 1.56
C LYS A 242 -20.48 -1.58 1.91
N VAL A 243 -19.83 -0.57 1.35
CA VAL A 243 -18.47 -0.22 1.75
C VAL A 243 -18.46 0.13 3.24
N ARG A 244 -17.62 -0.59 3.99
CA ARG A 244 -17.33 -0.31 5.40
C ARG A 244 -16.20 0.71 5.52
N TRP A 245 -15.08 0.45 4.86
CA TRP A 245 -13.96 1.37 4.76
C TRP A 245 -13.23 1.18 3.43
N GLN A 246 -12.53 2.22 3.02
CA GLN A 246 -11.66 2.24 1.84
C GLN A 246 -10.38 2.99 2.18
N MET A 247 -9.25 2.47 1.71
CA MET A 247 -7.94 3.09 1.82
C MET A 247 -7.26 3.08 0.46
N ASN A 248 -6.61 4.18 0.12
CA ASN A 248 -5.93 4.35 -1.16
C ASN A 248 -4.43 4.45 -0.93
N GLY A 249 -3.66 3.73 -1.71
CA GLY A 249 -2.22 3.68 -1.55
C GLY A 249 -1.47 3.80 -2.86
N PHE A 250 -0.18 4.08 -2.72
CA PHE A 250 0.73 4.22 -3.84
C PHE A 250 2.10 3.63 -3.52
N ASN A 251 2.81 3.26 -4.56
CA ASN A 251 4.23 2.91 -4.53
C ASN A 251 4.95 3.64 -5.67
N ARG A 252 6.25 3.42 -5.76
CA ARG A 252 7.04 3.90 -6.88
C ARG A 252 6.53 3.26 -8.18
N SER A 253 6.32 4.08 -9.20
CA SER A 253 5.93 3.59 -10.52
C SER A 253 7.03 2.74 -11.15
N PRO A 254 6.70 1.64 -11.85
CA PRO A 254 7.67 0.88 -12.62
C PRO A 254 8.46 1.77 -13.57
N GLY A 255 9.76 1.50 -13.72
CA GLY A 255 10.65 2.31 -14.54
C GLY A 255 11.10 3.65 -13.93
N ALA A 256 10.65 4.01 -12.73
CA ALA A 256 11.11 5.24 -12.05
C ALA A 256 12.55 5.12 -11.51
N THR A 257 13.15 3.93 -11.55
CA THR A 257 14.56 3.68 -11.22
C THR A 257 15.22 2.96 -12.38
N SER A 258 16.53 3.22 -12.57
CA SER A 258 17.32 2.62 -13.65
C SER A 258 17.52 1.10 -13.51
N GLN A 259 17.33 0.57 -12.32
CA GLN A 259 17.44 -0.86 -12.00
C GLN A 259 16.33 -1.26 -11.02
N PRO A 260 15.87 -2.53 -11.05
CA PRO A 260 15.00 -3.04 -10.02
C PRO A 260 15.67 -2.93 -8.63
N MET A 261 14.96 -2.40 -7.66
CA MET A 261 15.45 -2.27 -6.28
C MET A 261 14.31 -2.40 -5.29
N THR A 262 14.63 -2.83 -4.08
CA THR A 262 13.67 -2.88 -2.97
C THR A 262 13.08 -1.49 -2.73
N ALA A 263 11.78 -1.41 -2.56
CA ALA A 263 11.06 -0.16 -2.37
C ALA A 263 11.48 0.56 -1.08
N ARG A 264 11.29 1.87 -1.04
CA ARG A 264 11.40 2.66 0.18
C ARG A 264 10.01 3.04 0.67
N ASN A 265 9.83 3.04 1.98
CA ASN A 265 8.65 3.61 2.63
C ASN A 265 8.81 5.14 2.82
N LEU A 266 7.79 5.82 3.39
CA LEU A 266 7.80 7.28 3.55
C LEU A 266 8.81 7.79 4.60
N MET A 267 9.32 6.92 5.48
CA MET A 267 10.45 7.24 6.37
C MET A 267 11.80 7.20 5.64
N GLY A 268 11.80 6.90 4.34
CA GLY A 268 13.00 6.80 3.49
C GLY A 268 13.77 5.49 3.66
N GLN A 269 13.27 4.55 4.46
CA GLN A 269 13.91 3.26 4.69
C GLN A 269 13.61 2.26 3.58
N ILE A 270 14.59 1.39 3.26
CA ILE A 270 14.39 0.25 2.36
C ILE A 270 13.50 -0.78 3.08
N ASP A 271 12.36 -1.13 2.48
CA ASP A 271 11.35 -1.99 3.08
C ASP A 271 10.97 -3.14 2.13
N GLY A 272 11.24 -4.37 2.56
CA GLY A 272 11.01 -5.58 1.77
C GLY A 272 12.22 -6.50 1.62
N THR A 273 13.40 -6.11 2.07
CA THR A 273 14.66 -6.85 1.92
C THR A 273 14.56 -8.32 2.31
N ARG A 274 13.82 -8.63 3.40
CA ARG A 274 13.66 -10.00 3.94
C ARG A 274 12.31 -10.62 3.59
N ASN A 275 11.64 -10.14 2.56
CA ASN A 275 10.47 -10.84 2.05
C ASN A 275 10.86 -12.22 1.52
N PRO A 276 10.08 -13.28 1.84
CA PRO A 276 10.21 -14.58 1.18
C PRO A 276 10.17 -14.44 -0.33
N LYS A 277 11.00 -15.18 -1.03
CA LYS A 277 11.09 -15.16 -2.50
C LYS A 277 10.50 -16.43 -3.09
N PRO A 278 9.78 -16.34 -4.23
CA PRO A 278 9.25 -17.53 -4.91
C PRO A 278 10.31 -18.59 -5.26
N SER A 279 11.58 -18.21 -5.32
CA SER A 279 12.69 -19.14 -5.54
C SER A 279 13.13 -19.93 -4.30
N GLU A 280 12.62 -19.59 -3.11
CA GLU A 280 12.93 -20.30 -1.88
C GLU A 280 12.13 -21.62 -1.81
N PRO A 281 12.74 -22.76 -1.43
CA PRO A 281 12.07 -24.07 -1.46
C PRO A 281 10.82 -24.18 -0.59
N ASP A 282 10.73 -23.36 0.46
CA ASP A 282 9.62 -23.34 1.42
C ASP A 282 8.68 -22.16 1.28
N PHE A 283 8.81 -21.37 0.20
CA PHE A 283 7.99 -20.20 -0.09
C PHE A 283 6.50 -20.53 -0.05
N ASP A 284 6.06 -21.52 -0.84
CA ASP A 284 4.65 -21.91 -0.91
C ASP A 284 4.10 -22.32 0.45
N ARG A 285 4.85 -23.11 1.21
CA ARG A 285 4.44 -23.55 2.55
C ARG A 285 4.29 -22.42 3.55
N ARG A 286 5.06 -21.35 3.41
CA ARG A 286 4.99 -20.17 4.28
C ARG A 286 3.84 -19.24 3.92
N ILE A 287 3.53 -19.14 2.63
CA ILE A 287 2.61 -18.13 2.11
C ILE A 287 1.23 -18.70 1.82
N PHE A 288 1.14 -19.94 1.36
CA PHE A 288 -0.11 -20.55 0.93
C PHE A 288 -0.54 -21.73 1.81
N VAL A 289 -1.85 -21.84 2.01
CA VAL A 289 -2.44 -22.99 2.68
C VAL A 289 -2.21 -24.24 1.82
N PRO A 290 -1.63 -25.33 2.40
CA PRO A 290 -1.30 -26.53 1.65
C PRO A 290 -2.52 -27.30 1.17
N ASP A 291 -2.34 -28.24 0.25
CA ASP A 291 -3.41 -29.04 -0.35
C ASP A 291 -4.20 -29.89 0.68
N ALA A 292 -3.57 -30.26 1.79
CA ALA A 292 -4.21 -30.95 2.92
C ALA A 292 -4.72 -29.96 4.00
N GLY A 293 -4.86 -28.68 3.65
CA GLY A 293 -5.31 -27.65 4.60
C GLY A 293 -6.76 -27.83 5.05
N ASP A 294 -7.03 -27.43 6.28
CA ASP A 294 -8.37 -27.43 6.86
C ASP A 294 -8.77 -25.96 7.19
N PRO A 295 -9.92 -25.52 6.69
CA PRO A 295 -10.88 -26.21 5.79
C PRO A 295 -10.39 -26.29 4.33
N SER A 296 -10.81 -27.31 3.61
CA SER A 296 -10.34 -27.62 2.23
C SER A 296 -10.59 -26.50 1.20
N TRP A 297 -11.58 -25.65 1.43
CA TRP A 297 -11.85 -24.50 0.54
C TRP A 297 -10.72 -23.45 0.59
N MET A 298 -9.85 -23.50 1.61
CA MET A 298 -8.66 -22.64 1.74
C MET A 298 -7.45 -23.16 0.95
N THR A 299 -7.49 -24.37 0.40
CA THR A 299 -6.37 -24.94 -0.37
C THR A 299 -5.85 -23.96 -1.43
N GLY A 300 -4.53 -23.69 -1.42
CA GLY A 300 -3.90 -22.72 -2.31
C GLY A 300 -4.21 -21.25 -1.99
N GLY A 301 -5.00 -21.01 -0.95
CA GLY A 301 -5.30 -19.68 -0.43
C GLY A 301 -4.22 -19.15 0.51
N SER A 302 -4.48 -18.00 1.11
CA SER A 302 -3.57 -17.33 2.05
C SER A 302 -4.38 -16.54 3.07
N TYR A 303 -3.74 -16.08 4.15
CA TYR A 303 -4.34 -15.11 5.06
C TYR A 303 -3.70 -13.75 4.86
N ALA A 304 -4.53 -12.73 4.67
CA ALA A 304 -4.12 -11.35 4.60
C ALA A 304 -4.29 -10.67 5.96
N VAL A 305 -3.21 -10.12 6.51
CA VAL A 305 -3.30 -9.12 7.59
C VAL A 305 -3.14 -7.75 6.97
N VAL A 306 -4.10 -6.88 7.23
CA VAL A 306 -4.18 -5.53 6.67
C VAL A 306 -4.16 -4.54 7.84
N ARG A 307 -3.19 -3.59 7.84
CA ARG A 307 -3.10 -2.57 8.87
C ARG A 307 -2.83 -1.20 8.25
N ARG A 308 -3.50 -0.18 8.76
CA ARG A 308 -3.12 1.21 8.49
C ARG A 308 -2.15 1.65 9.59
N ILE A 309 -0.93 1.91 9.20
CA ILE A 309 0.16 2.30 10.11
C ILE A 309 0.54 3.74 9.77
N ARG A 310 0.10 4.69 10.59
CA ARG A 310 0.51 6.09 10.48
C ARG A 310 1.98 6.22 10.88
N MET A 311 2.74 6.98 10.14
CA MET A 311 4.12 7.33 10.42
C MET A 311 4.17 8.76 10.95
N LEU A 312 4.76 8.97 12.13
CA LEU A 312 4.96 10.27 12.74
C LEU A 312 6.21 10.91 12.10
N LEU A 313 6.02 11.44 10.87
CA LEU A 313 7.12 11.87 10.02
C LEU A 313 7.89 13.05 10.60
N ASP A 314 7.19 14.02 11.20
CA ASP A 314 7.84 15.20 11.80
C ASP A 314 8.79 14.80 12.93
N ASP A 315 8.38 13.89 13.80
CA ASP A 315 9.22 13.36 14.89
C ASP A 315 10.37 12.52 14.34
N TRP A 316 10.10 11.70 13.32
CA TRP A 316 11.10 10.87 12.66
C TRP A 316 12.19 11.70 11.98
N GLU A 317 11.83 12.77 11.29
CA GLU A 317 12.75 13.63 10.54
C GLU A 317 13.63 14.50 11.45
N GLN A 318 13.24 14.71 12.70
CA GLN A 318 14.08 15.36 13.71
C GLN A 318 15.24 14.49 14.18
N LEU A 319 15.16 13.17 14.00
CA LEU A 319 16.25 12.28 14.37
C LEU A 319 17.47 12.47 13.45
N SER A 320 18.66 12.42 14.03
CA SER A 320 19.89 12.31 13.24
C SER A 320 19.88 11.04 12.41
N LEU A 321 20.62 11.04 11.29
CA LEU A 321 20.75 9.85 10.44
C LEU A 321 21.17 8.62 11.24
N LYS A 322 22.13 8.77 12.16
CA LYS A 322 22.57 7.67 13.02
C LYS A 322 21.43 7.14 13.88
N ALA A 323 20.63 8.01 14.49
CA ALA A 323 19.50 7.59 15.32
C ALA A 323 18.43 6.85 14.51
N GLN A 324 18.11 7.33 13.29
CA GLN A 324 17.21 6.62 12.39
C GLN A 324 17.74 5.23 12.01
N GLU A 325 19.04 5.13 11.71
CA GLU A 325 19.69 3.85 11.39
C GLU A 325 19.72 2.90 12.59
N ASP A 326 19.95 3.41 13.80
CA ASP A 326 19.93 2.63 15.03
C ASP A 326 18.53 2.06 15.33
N VAL A 327 17.47 2.88 15.17
CA VAL A 327 16.07 2.43 15.32
C VAL A 327 15.73 1.29 14.35
N ILE A 328 16.21 1.37 13.13
CA ILE A 328 15.93 0.34 12.10
C ILE A 328 16.92 -0.83 12.20
N GLY A 329 18.18 -0.59 12.59
CA GLY A 329 19.24 -1.59 12.58
C GLY A 329 19.94 -1.74 11.23
N ARG A 330 19.68 -0.83 10.27
CA ARG A 330 20.21 -0.86 8.90
C ARG A 330 20.59 0.53 8.42
N ARG A 331 21.55 0.58 7.48
CA ARG A 331 21.95 1.80 6.79
C ARG A 331 20.83 2.32 5.90
N LYS A 332 20.43 3.57 6.09
CA LYS A 332 19.34 4.20 5.31
C LYS A 332 19.64 4.25 3.82
N ALA A 333 20.89 4.57 3.47
CA ALA A 333 21.29 4.72 2.07
C ALA A 333 21.28 3.40 1.30
N THR A 334 21.78 2.31 1.89
CA THR A 334 22.10 1.05 1.20
C THR A 334 21.23 -0.13 1.64
N GLY A 335 20.51 -0.04 2.78
CA GLY A 335 19.79 -1.15 3.37
C GLY A 335 20.69 -2.20 4.04
N ALA A 336 22.02 -2.04 4.00
CA ALA A 336 22.95 -2.96 4.65
C ALA A 336 22.73 -2.98 6.17
N PRO A 337 22.87 -4.13 6.85
CA PRO A 337 22.89 -4.16 8.31
C PRO A 337 23.93 -3.21 8.87
N LEU A 338 23.72 -2.68 10.07
CA LEU A 338 24.74 -1.86 10.76
C LEU A 338 26.02 -2.67 11.02
N SER A 339 25.92 -3.99 11.14
CA SER A 339 27.06 -4.89 11.25
C SER A 339 27.95 -4.95 9.99
N GLY A 340 27.49 -4.40 8.84
CA GLY A 340 28.24 -4.27 7.59
C GLY A 340 27.70 -5.13 6.45
N GLY A 341 28.37 -5.03 5.30
CA GLY A 341 28.00 -5.79 4.09
C GLY A 341 27.10 -5.03 3.13
N THR A 342 26.21 -5.76 2.45
CA THR A 342 25.21 -5.26 1.48
C THR A 342 23.80 -5.39 2.04
N GLU A 343 22.77 -4.95 1.30
CA GLU A 343 21.36 -5.07 1.69
C GLU A 343 20.97 -6.50 2.09
N THR A 344 21.47 -7.51 1.39
CA THR A 344 21.11 -8.92 1.59
C THR A 344 22.04 -9.66 2.54
N THR A 345 23.10 -9.04 3.05
CA THR A 345 24.01 -9.64 4.02
C THR A 345 23.28 -9.98 5.31
N GLU A 346 23.54 -11.16 5.87
CA GLU A 346 23.03 -11.53 7.19
C GLU A 346 23.54 -10.56 8.27
N MET A 347 22.66 -10.22 9.19
CA MET A 347 22.96 -9.32 10.29
C MET A 347 23.74 -10.09 11.38
N ASP A 348 24.95 -9.62 11.69
CA ASP A 348 25.70 -10.10 12.84
C ASP A 348 25.20 -9.38 14.11
N LEU A 349 24.48 -10.13 14.95
CA LEU A 349 23.84 -9.63 16.15
C LEU A 349 24.78 -9.48 17.35
N GLU A 350 25.97 -10.09 17.26
CA GLU A 350 26.95 -10.14 18.36
C GLU A 350 28.10 -9.15 18.14
N LYS A 351 28.16 -8.55 16.96
CA LYS A 351 29.19 -7.58 16.63
C LYS A 351 29.11 -6.36 17.55
N THR A 352 30.26 -6.07 18.17
CA THR A 352 30.43 -4.88 19.04
C THR A 352 31.29 -3.82 18.36
N ASP A 353 31.15 -2.60 18.82
CA ASP A 353 32.02 -1.47 18.50
C ASP A 353 33.28 -1.45 19.40
N ALA A 354 34.09 -0.38 19.27
CA ALA A 354 35.33 -0.24 20.03
C ALA A 354 35.11 -0.10 21.56
N ASP A 355 33.91 0.36 21.96
CA ASP A 355 33.54 0.56 23.36
C ASP A 355 32.82 -0.68 23.93
N GLY A 356 32.67 -1.75 23.16
CA GLY A 356 32.00 -3.00 23.54
C GLY A 356 30.48 -2.95 23.44
N GLY A 357 29.91 -1.87 22.90
CA GLY A 357 28.48 -1.74 22.63
C GLY A 357 28.05 -2.54 21.40
N LEU A 358 26.82 -3.06 21.39
CA LEU A 358 26.27 -3.74 20.20
C LEU A 358 26.13 -2.76 19.03
N VAL A 359 26.72 -3.11 17.88
CA VAL A 359 26.61 -2.31 16.64
C VAL A 359 25.17 -2.26 16.13
N VAL A 360 24.41 -3.35 16.29
CA VAL A 360 22.97 -3.39 16.03
C VAL A 360 22.22 -3.36 17.36
N PRO A 361 21.53 -2.27 17.69
CA PRO A 361 20.83 -2.15 18.97
C PRO A 361 19.86 -3.30 19.23
N ILE A 362 19.70 -3.69 20.49
CA ILE A 362 18.86 -4.81 20.88
C ILE A 362 17.38 -4.61 20.53
N ASN A 363 16.94 -3.35 20.55
CA ASN A 363 15.59 -2.91 20.22
C ASN A 363 15.43 -2.41 18.77
N ALA A 364 16.41 -2.66 17.90
CA ALA A 364 16.32 -2.29 16.50
C ALA A 364 15.24 -3.12 15.78
N HIS A 365 14.39 -2.46 15.02
CA HIS A 365 13.25 -3.07 14.31
C HIS A 365 13.64 -4.32 13.50
N SER A 366 14.68 -4.22 12.68
CA SER A 366 15.11 -5.33 11.82
C SER A 366 15.77 -6.48 12.59
N ARG A 367 16.29 -6.24 13.81
CA ARG A 367 16.78 -7.29 14.71
C ARG A 367 15.60 -8.09 15.27
N ILE A 368 14.58 -7.41 15.79
CA ILE A 368 13.43 -8.03 16.44
C ILE A 368 12.60 -8.86 15.45
N THR A 369 12.48 -8.42 14.19
CA THR A 369 11.63 -9.06 13.16
C THR A 369 12.26 -10.25 12.47
N ARG A 370 13.47 -10.68 12.82
CA ARG A 370 14.14 -11.82 12.17
C ARG A 370 13.37 -13.12 12.38
N PRO A 371 13.28 -14.00 11.33
CA PRO A 371 12.61 -15.29 11.45
C PRO A 371 13.19 -16.20 12.55
N ASP A 372 14.51 -16.28 12.65
CA ASP A 372 15.24 -17.05 13.66
C ASP A 372 14.92 -16.60 15.09
N GLU A 373 14.67 -15.30 15.30
CA GLU A 373 14.22 -14.74 16.56
C GLU A 373 12.72 -14.97 16.83
N ASN A 374 11.95 -15.41 15.86
CA ASN A 374 10.49 -15.55 15.90
C ASN A 374 10.01 -16.97 15.56
N GLY A 375 10.82 -18.01 15.86
CA GLY A 375 10.44 -19.40 15.61
C GLY A 375 10.23 -19.74 14.14
N GLY A 376 10.92 -19.06 13.24
CA GLY A 376 10.80 -19.22 11.79
C GLY A 376 9.62 -18.47 11.18
N ALA A 377 8.98 -17.55 11.93
CA ALA A 377 7.87 -16.75 11.41
C ALA A 377 8.26 -15.99 10.14
N ALA A 378 7.44 -16.13 9.11
CA ALA A 378 7.62 -15.47 7.83
C ALA A 378 6.28 -15.01 7.28
N MET A 379 6.30 -13.88 6.56
CA MET A 379 5.16 -13.33 5.85
C MET A 379 5.67 -12.57 4.62
N LEU A 380 4.93 -12.63 3.53
CA LEU A 380 5.20 -11.84 2.32
C LEU A 380 4.53 -10.48 2.48
N ARG A 381 5.32 -9.43 2.66
CA ARG A 381 4.81 -8.05 2.82
C ARG A 381 4.70 -7.38 1.45
N ARG A 382 3.50 -6.88 1.14
CA ARG A 382 3.19 -6.11 -0.08
C ARG A 382 2.43 -4.84 0.28
N PRO A 383 3.10 -3.90 0.94
CA PRO A 383 2.47 -2.68 1.40
C PRO A 383 2.28 -1.67 0.27
N PHE A 384 1.46 -0.65 0.57
CA PHE A 384 1.42 0.63 -0.15
C PHE A 384 1.69 1.76 0.83
N SER A 385 2.30 2.85 0.36
CA SER A 385 2.30 4.09 1.11
C SER A 385 0.95 4.79 0.98
N PHE A 386 0.55 5.58 1.97
CA PHE A 386 -0.62 6.45 1.87
C PHE A 386 -0.26 7.88 2.31
N HIS A 387 -1.01 8.86 1.81
CA HIS A 387 -0.97 10.24 2.25
C HIS A 387 -2.37 10.85 2.06
N ASP A 388 -3.09 11.01 3.17
CA ASP A 388 -4.47 11.45 3.22
C ASP A 388 -4.59 12.95 3.56
N GLY A 389 -3.48 13.69 3.43
CA GLY A 389 -3.41 15.12 3.68
C GLY A 389 -2.84 15.45 5.06
N ILE A 390 -3.42 16.46 5.69
CA ILE A 390 -3.04 16.97 7.01
C ILE A 390 -4.20 16.68 7.97
N ASP A 391 -3.91 16.19 9.15
CA ASP A 391 -4.94 15.93 10.16
C ASP A 391 -5.38 17.20 10.91
N SER A 392 -6.27 17.04 11.89
CA SER A 392 -6.82 18.15 12.69
C SER A 392 -5.77 18.89 13.49
N ASP A 393 -4.64 18.24 13.79
CA ASP A 393 -3.55 18.80 14.59
C ASP A 393 -2.48 19.47 13.73
N GLY A 394 -2.69 19.51 12.42
CA GLY A 394 -1.80 20.15 11.45
C GLY A 394 -0.59 19.31 11.05
N VAL A 395 -0.60 18.00 11.36
CA VAL A 395 0.51 17.08 11.03
C VAL A 395 0.14 16.15 9.88
N PRO A 396 1.13 15.64 9.11
CA PRO A 396 0.86 14.76 7.99
C PRO A 396 0.10 13.48 8.39
N ASP A 397 -1.03 13.20 7.72
CA ASP A 397 -1.73 11.92 7.82
C ASP A 397 -1.20 10.98 6.72
N ALA A 398 -0.02 10.42 6.98
CA ALA A 398 0.75 9.63 6.03
C ALA A 398 1.36 8.39 6.70
N GLY A 399 1.64 7.35 5.90
CA GLY A 399 2.22 6.13 6.44
C GLY A 399 2.14 4.95 5.50
N LEU A 400 1.88 3.78 6.06
CA LEU A 400 1.90 2.50 5.37
C LEU A 400 0.55 1.78 5.49
N LEU A 401 -0.03 1.42 4.37
CA LEU A 401 -1.04 0.39 4.27
C LEU A 401 -0.30 -0.94 4.24
N PHE A 402 -0.06 -1.48 5.41
CA PHE A 402 0.63 -2.75 5.57
C PHE A 402 -0.30 -3.89 5.16
N VAL A 403 0.12 -4.66 4.17
CA VAL A 403 -0.53 -5.90 3.75
C VAL A 403 0.52 -7.00 3.79
N CYS A 404 0.24 -8.06 4.53
CA CYS A 404 1.10 -9.23 4.51
C CYS A 404 0.31 -10.53 4.33
N TRP A 405 0.96 -11.48 3.69
CA TRP A 405 0.41 -12.76 3.26
C TRP A 405 1.16 -13.90 3.95
N GLN A 406 0.43 -14.87 4.45
CA GLN A 406 0.97 -16.06 5.10
C GLN A 406 -0.05 -17.21 5.08
N ALA A 407 0.47 -18.44 5.16
CA ALA A 407 -0.33 -19.65 5.28
C ALA A 407 -1.08 -19.74 6.63
N ASP A 408 -0.52 -19.12 7.68
CA ASP A 408 -1.07 -19.11 9.03
C ASP A 408 -0.63 -17.84 9.78
N PRO A 409 -1.53 -16.90 10.11
CA PRO A 409 -1.19 -15.68 10.82
C PRO A 409 -0.70 -15.93 12.25
N LEU A 410 -1.08 -17.04 12.88
CA LEU A 410 -0.63 -17.41 14.22
C LEU A 410 0.85 -17.83 14.23
N ARG A 411 1.38 -18.23 13.08
CA ARG A 411 2.80 -18.61 12.88
C ARG A 411 3.59 -17.57 12.11
N GLY A 412 2.91 -16.66 11.38
CA GLY A 412 3.52 -15.58 10.61
C GLY A 412 3.50 -14.24 11.36
N PHE A 413 2.41 -13.53 11.25
CA PHE A 413 2.27 -12.15 11.76
C PHE A 413 2.30 -12.06 13.30
N VAL A 414 1.50 -12.89 13.99
CA VAL A 414 1.26 -12.74 15.44
C VAL A 414 2.54 -12.84 16.29
N PRO A 415 3.46 -13.81 16.09
CA PRO A 415 4.69 -13.88 16.88
C PRO A 415 5.56 -12.65 16.71
N VAL A 416 5.69 -12.15 15.46
CA VAL A 416 6.50 -10.96 15.15
C VAL A 416 5.89 -9.73 15.80
N GLN A 417 4.58 -9.49 15.61
CA GLN A 417 3.92 -8.32 16.18
C GLN A 417 3.96 -8.29 17.70
N ARG A 418 3.84 -9.46 18.38
CA ARG A 418 3.98 -9.54 19.83
C ARG A 418 5.37 -9.14 20.34
N LYS A 419 6.43 -9.44 19.58
CA LYS A 419 7.77 -8.98 19.94
C LYS A 419 7.96 -7.49 19.69
N LEU A 420 7.46 -6.98 18.56
CA LEU A 420 7.48 -5.56 18.25
C LEU A 420 6.75 -4.74 19.32
N ASP A 421 5.60 -5.21 19.76
CA ASP A 421 4.79 -4.56 20.81
C ASP A 421 5.52 -4.41 22.16
N ARG A 422 6.54 -5.24 22.42
CA ARG A 422 7.26 -5.26 23.71
C ARG A 422 8.49 -4.39 23.77
N GLY A 423 9.06 -3.96 22.65
CA GLY A 423 10.32 -3.26 22.73
C GLY A 423 10.94 -2.79 21.41
N ASP A 424 10.15 -2.65 20.35
CA ASP A 424 10.64 -2.10 19.09
C ASP A 424 10.80 -0.57 19.19
N ALA A 425 12.01 -0.09 18.94
CA ALA A 425 12.29 1.35 18.94
C ALA A 425 11.47 2.11 17.89
N LEU A 426 11.10 1.47 16.77
CA LEU A 426 10.28 2.08 15.74
C LEU A 426 8.85 2.36 16.21
N SER A 427 8.33 1.62 17.20
CA SER A 427 6.97 1.81 17.74
C SER A 427 6.71 3.21 18.29
N THR A 428 7.77 3.97 18.65
CA THR A 428 7.67 5.37 19.07
C THR A 428 7.22 6.28 17.92
N PHE A 429 7.56 5.94 16.67
CA PHE A 429 7.38 6.77 15.48
C PHE A 429 6.24 6.30 14.58
N ILE A 430 5.46 5.33 15.02
CA ILE A 430 4.33 4.81 14.25
C ILE A 430 3.08 4.65 15.13
N ARG A 431 1.89 4.62 14.49
CA ARG A 431 0.61 4.30 15.16
C ARG A 431 -0.17 3.33 14.29
N HIS A 432 -0.60 2.24 14.88
CA HIS A 432 -1.48 1.28 14.22
C HIS A 432 -2.94 1.73 14.39
N GLU A 433 -3.53 2.28 13.35
CA GLU A 433 -4.86 2.92 13.42
C GLU A 433 -6.00 2.03 12.94
N SER A 434 -5.71 0.99 12.17
CA SER A 434 -6.70 -0.01 11.79
C SER A 434 -6.07 -1.39 11.65
N SER A 435 -6.90 -2.42 11.77
CA SER A 435 -6.47 -3.82 11.63
C SER A 435 -7.60 -4.67 11.04
N GLY A 436 -7.26 -5.59 10.15
CA GLY A 436 -8.16 -6.59 9.61
C GLY A 436 -7.41 -7.87 9.29
N LEU A 437 -8.08 -9.00 9.53
CA LEU A 437 -7.61 -10.33 9.13
C LEU A 437 -8.66 -10.95 8.20
N PHE A 438 -8.19 -11.42 7.04
CA PHE A 438 -9.05 -11.98 6.00
C PHE A 438 -8.50 -13.33 5.51
N ALA A 439 -9.39 -14.31 5.41
CA ALA A 439 -9.11 -15.57 4.72
C ALA A 439 -9.31 -15.35 3.21
N VAL A 440 -8.27 -15.59 2.44
CA VAL A 440 -8.23 -15.41 1.00
C VAL A 440 -8.16 -16.80 0.36
N PRO A 441 -9.22 -17.30 -0.26
CA PRO A 441 -9.23 -18.63 -0.86
C PRO A 441 -8.22 -18.75 -2.00
N GLY A 442 -7.96 -19.96 -2.45
CA GLY A 442 -7.20 -20.21 -3.69
C GLY A 442 -7.82 -19.51 -4.88
N GLY A 443 -7.08 -19.40 -5.97
CA GLY A 443 -7.57 -18.85 -7.22
C GLY A 443 -8.71 -19.69 -7.81
N ALA A 444 -9.54 -19.07 -8.61
CA ALA A 444 -10.60 -19.75 -9.35
C ALA A 444 -10.04 -20.52 -10.56
N ALA A 445 -10.56 -21.69 -10.85
CA ALA A 445 -10.34 -22.35 -12.13
C ALA A 445 -11.22 -21.72 -13.24
N GLU A 446 -10.95 -22.04 -14.48
CA GLU A 446 -11.81 -21.60 -15.59
C GLU A 446 -13.26 -22.07 -15.36
N GLY A 447 -14.20 -21.14 -15.50
CA GLY A 447 -15.62 -21.39 -15.25
C GLY A 447 -16.05 -21.33 -13.78
N GLU A 448 -15.11 -21.20 -12.83
CA GLU A 448 -15.38 -21.00 -11.42
C GLU A 448 -15.28 -19.51 -11.03
N TYR A 449 -15.87 -19.16 -9.90
CA TYR A 449 -15.69 -17.86 -9.25
C TYR A 449 -14.96 -18.02 -7.91
N VAL A 450 -14.30 -16.96 -7.46
CA VAL A 450 -13.54 -16.97 -6.20
C VAL A 450 -14.47 -17.25 -5.02
N GLY A 451 -14.11 -18.25 -4.22
CA GLY A 451 -14.91 -18.67 -3.05
C GLY A 451 -16.05 -19.65 -3.37
N GLN A 452 -16.19 -20.13 -4.60
CA GLN A 452 -17.24 -21.09 -4.98
C GLN A 452 -17.23 -22.33 -4.09
N LYS A 453 -16.05 -22.90 -3.79
CA LYS A 453 -15.92 -24.09 -2.93
C LYS A 453 -16.45 -23.86 -1.51
N LEU A 454 -16.35 -22.64 -0.97
CA LEU A 454 -16.93 -22.27 0.32
C LEU A 454 -18.45 -22.10 0.23
N LEU A 455 -18.91 -21.46 -0.84
CA LEU A 455 -20.29 -20.98 -0.97
C LEU A 455 -21.25 -22.02 -1.56
N GLU A 456 -20.74 -23.01 -2.30
CA GLU A 456 -21.55 -24.04 -2.98
C GLU A 456 -21.15 -25.48 -2.60
N GLY A 457 -20.06 -25.66 -1.84
CA GLY A 457 -19.54 -26.94 -1.36
C GLY A 457 -20.29 -27.53 -0.17
#